data_c9f20ff05b2f730564286c84a88c2ef1
#
_entry.id   c9f20ff05b2f730564286c84a88c2ef1
#
_cell.length_a   1.000
_cell.length_b   1.000
_cell.length_c   1.000
_cell.angle_alpha   90.00
_cell.angle_beta   90.00
_cell.angle_gamma   90.00
#
_symmetry.space_group_name_H-M   'P 1'
#
loop_
_entity.id
_entity.type
_entity.pdbx_description
1 polymer ?
#
loop_
_entity_poly.entity_id
_entity_poly.type
_entity_poly.pdbx_seq_one_letter_code
_entity_poly.pdbx_strand_id
1 'polypeptide(L)'
;MLTYIGIYGNIRILRETYGVNSMYTFDEQTLSDLHKDARGSRPRSDLFWDAWNEADNDGKQAIWDGLVDEMVENDRQEAEHREFCVGEFKALVEKTIALGAGDRATALRWIAQHDRFEHEQDVEHFVWEHGILFCDYGRALVKELMEILEIKPGNPY
;
A
#
# COMPACT_ATOMS: atom_id res chain seq x y z
N MET A 1 -11.71 -4.20 -2.13
CA MET A 1 -10.79 -5.17 -1.51
C MET A 1 -10.86 -4.91 -0.01
N LEU A 2 -11.68 -5.66 0.72
CA LEU A 2 -11.77 -5.58 2.18
C LEU A 2 -10.45 -6.15 2.71
N THR A 3 -9.65 -5.28 3.28
CA THR A 3 -8.32 -5.58 3.74
C THR A 3 -8.35 -6.65 4.82
N TYR A 4 -7.59 -7.72 4.62
CA TYR A 4 -7.29 -8.80 5.58
C TYR A 4 -6.92 -8.28 6.99
N ILE A 5 -6.35 -7.06 7.07
CA ILE A 5 -6.01 -6.34 8.29
C ILE A 5 -7.18 -6.20 9.27
N GLY A 6 -8.42 -5.98 8.77
CA GLY A 6 -9.60 -5.84 9.61
C GLY A 6 -9.94 -7.10 10.41
N ILE A 7 -9.54 -8.27 9.95
CA ILE A 7 -9.86 -9.55 10.60
C ILE A 7 -8.81 -9.87 11.67
N TYR A 8 -7.52 -9.77 11.37
CA TYR A 8 -6.44 -10.15 12.30
C TYR A 8 -6.20 -9.11 13.40
N GLY A 9 -6.29 -7.82 13.10
CA GLY A 9 -6.22 -6.75 14.09
C GLY A 9 -7.37 -6.79 15.10
N ASN A 10 -8.59 -7.11 14.65
CA ASN A 10 -9.75 -7.25 15.53
C ASN A 10 -9.66 -8.47 16.46
N ILE A 11 -9.03 -9.56 16.04
CA ILE A 11 -8.89 -10.78 16.86
C ILE A 11 -7.97 -10.50 18.06
N ARG A 12 -6.87 -9.75 17.87
CA ARG A 12 -5.97 -9.36 18.98
C ARG A 12 -6.67 -8.45 19.98
N ILE A 13 -7.39 -7.42 19.50
CA ILE A 13 -8.16 -6.50 20.35
C ILE A 13 -9.26 -7.24 21.11
N LEU A 14 -9.97 -8.19 20.47
CA LEU A 14 -10.99 -8.99 21.13
C LEU A 14 -10.41 -9.90 22.21
N ARG A 15 -9.20 -10.44 22.00
CA ARG A 15 -8.50 -11.29 22.98
C ARG A 15 -8.11 -10.50 24.23
N GLU A 16 -7.61 -9.28 24.07
CA GLU A 16 -7.24 -8.39 25.19
C GLU A 16 -8.46 -7.84 25.94
N THR A 17 -9.58 -7.61 25.24
CA THR A 17 -10.76 -6.97 25.81
C THR A 17 -11.74 -7.93 26.47
N TYR A 18 -11.85 -9.17 25.98
CA TYR A 18 -12.90 -10.11 26.40
C TYR A 18 -12.40 -11.31 27.20
N GLY A 19 -11.09 -11.43 27.49
CA GLY A 19 -10.56 -12.50 28.36
C GLY A 19 -10.91 -13.92 27.88
N VAL A 20 -11.07 -14.13 26.57
CA VAL A 20 -11.47 -15.40 25.98
C VAL A 20 -10.34 -16.41 26.20
N ASN A 21 -10.63 -17.46 26.95
CA ASN A 21 -9.78 -18.60 27.20
C ASN A 21 -9.08 -19.05 25.90
N SER A 22 -7.77 -19.09 25.92
CA SER A 22 -6.76 -19.50 24.95
C SER A 22 -7.26 -20.35 23.78
N MET A 23 -7.96 -19.75 22.82
CA MET A 23 -8.09 -20.35 21.50
C MET A 23 -6.94 -19.78 20.68
N TYR A 24 -6.05 -20.64 20.21
CA TYR A 24 -5.03 -20.27 19.25
C TYR A 24 -5.69 -19.70 17.99
N THR A 25 -5.08 -18.69 17.40
CA THR A 25 -5.60 -18.00 16.21
C THR A 25 -4.81 -18.32 14.96
N PHE A 26 -3.69 -19.05 15.09
CA PHE A 26 -2.91 -19.47 13.93
C PHE A 26 -3.68 -20.46 13.06
N ASP A 27 -3.47 -20.36 11.76
CA ASP A 27 -4.01 -21.27 10.74
C ASP A 27 -2.88 -21.75 9.84
N GLU A 28 -2.57 -23.04 9.91
CA GLU A 28 -1.49 -23.66 9.13
C GLU A 28 -1.72 -23.55 7.61
N GLN A 29 -2.98 -23.51 7.16
CA GLN A 29 -3.30 -23.43 5.73
C GLN A 29 -2.97 -22.04 5.15
N THR A 30 -3.10 -20.99 5.96
CA THR A 30 -2.85 -19.60 5.53
C THR A 30 -1.49 -19.06 5.95
N LEU A 31 -0.71 -19.82 6.75
CA LEU A 31 0.61 -19.42 7.24
C LEU A 31 1.58 -18.97 6.12
N SER A 32 1.60 -19.71 5.02
CA SER A 32 2.46 -19.38 3.88
C SER A 32 2.06 -18.08 3.19
N ASP A 33 0.78 -17.77 3.16
CA ASP A 33 0.26 -16.51 2.62
C ASP A 33 0.54 -15.35 3.58
N LEU A 34 0.31 -15.54 4.88
CA LEU A 34 0.68 -14.55 5.90
C LEU A 34 2.17 -14.21 5.86
N HIS A 35 3.05 -15.21 5.72
CA HIS A 35 4.49 -14.96 5.57
C HIS A 35 4.81 -14.14 4.30
N LYS A 36 4.10 -14.41 3.19
CA LYS A 36 4.24 -13.64 1.97
C LYS A 36 3.79 -12.19 2.18
N ASP A 37 2.67 -11.98 2.86
CA ASP A 37 2.13 -10.64 3.11
C ASP A 37 3.04 -9.84 4.06
N ALA A 38 3.63 -10.51 5.07
CA ALA A 38 4.58 -9.88 5.99
C ALA A 38 5.97 -9.61 5.38
N ARG A 39 6.49 -10.52 4.53
CA ARG A 39 7.90 -10.50 4.08
C ARG A 39 8.09 -10.46 2.57
N GLY A 40 7.02 -10.27 1.81
CA GLY A 40 7.05 -10.15 0.33
C GLY A 40 7.24 -11.49 -0.40
N SER A 41 7.50 -12.60 0.28
CA SER A 41 7.69 -13.91 -0.32
C SER A 41 7.21 -15.05 0.56
N ARG A 42 6.77 -16.15 -0.07
CA ARG A 42 6.45 -17.38 0.65
C ARG A 42 7.71 -17.98 1.28
N PRO A 43 7.61 -18.63 2.47
CA PRO A 43 8.77 -19.23 3.11
C PRO A 43 9.32 -20.37 2.23
N ARG A 44 10.59 -20.23 1.84
CA ARG A 44 11.32 -21.22 1.03
C ARG A 44 12.41 -21.94 1.84
N SER A 45 12.71 -21.45 3.04
CA SER A 45 13.75 -21.99 3.88
C SER A 45 13.20 -23.13 4.73
N ASP A 46 13.95 -24.24 4.76
CA ASP A 46 13.64 -25.35 5.66
C ASP A 46 13.71 -24.89 7.12
N LEU A 47 14.58 -23.93 7.46
CA LEU A 47 14.68 -23.37 8.82
C LEU A 47 13.36 -22.78 9.34
N PHE A 48 12.57 -22.14 8.48
CA PHE A 48 11.26 -21.62 8.90
C PHE A 48 10.28 -22.75 9.20
N TRP A 49 10.25 -23.75 8.32
CA TRP A 49 9.35 -24.90 8.47
C TRP A 49 9.77 -25.81 9.63
N ASP A 50 11.07 -25.98 9.84
CA ASP A 50 11.60 -26.73 11.00
C ASP A 50 11.19 -26.02 12.30
N ALA A 51 11.41 -24.70 12.40
CA ALA A 51 11.00 -23.92 13.56
C ALA A 51 9.48 -23.99 13.83
N TRP A 52 8.67 -23.96 12.77
CA TRP A 52 7.23 -24.11 12.90
C TRP A 52 6.82 -25.50 13.34
N ASN A 53 7.39 -26.55 12.75
CA ASN A 53 7.04 -27.94 13.01
C ASN A 53 7.51 -28.42 14.37
N GLU A 54 8.64 -27.92 14.88
CA GLU A 54 9.18 -28.24 16.21
C GLU A 54 8.47 -27.46 17.33
N ALA A 55 7.82 -26.33 17.00
CA ALA A 55 7.13 -25.51 17.98
C ALA A 55 5.85 -26.21 18.51
N ASP A 56 5.62 -26.05 19.80
CA ASP A 56 4.32 -26.33 20.40
C ASP A 56 3.30 -25.25 20.01
N ASN A 57 2.06 -25.37 20.46
CA ASN A 57 1.00 -24.43 20.10
C ASN A 57 1.28 -22.99 20.54
N ASP A 58 1.96 -22.78 21.66
CA ASP A 58 2.34 -21.45 22.12
C ASP A 58 3.45 -20.87 21.24
N GLY A 59 4.42 -21.69 20.85
CA GLY A 59 5.46 -21.32 19.89
C GLY A 59 4.91 -21.01 18.50
N LYS A 60 3.98 -21.82 17.98
CA LYS A 60 3.30 -21.54 16.72
C LYS A 60 2.50 -20.23 16.76
N GLN A 61 1.82 -19.98 17.88
CA GLN A 61 1.11 -18.70 18.07
C GLN A 61 2.09 -17.51 18.10
N ALA A 62 3.24 -17.66 18.75
CA ALA A 62 4.24 -16.59 18.78
C ALA A 62 4.80 -16.27 17.38
N ILE A 63 5.08 -17.31 16.56
CA ILE A 63 5.52 -17.12 15.17
C ILE A 63 4.43 -16.41 14.35
N TRP A 64 3.18 -16.83 14.50
CA TRP A 64 2.04 -16.23 13.83
C TRP A 64 1.85 -14.77 14.21
N ASP A 65 1.82 -14.47 15.50
CA ASP A 65 1.67 -13.09 16.01
C ASP A 65 2.81 -12.18 15.52
N GLY A 66 4.05 -12.70 15.47
CA GLY A 66 5.18 -11.99 14.92
C GLY A 66 5.01 -11.61 13.45
N LEU A 67 4.49 -12.52 12.62
CA LEU A 67 4.22 -12.22 11.21
C LEU A 67 3.07 -11.23 11.05
N VAL A 68 2.03 -11.30 11.88
CA VAL A 68 0.95 -10.30 11.89
C VAL A 68 1.47 -8.93 12.28
N ASP A 69 2.31 -8.84 13.30
CA ASP A 69 2.92 -7.57 13.73
C ASP A 69 3.82 -6.97 12.62
N GLU A 70 4.64 -7.79 11.95
CA GLU A 70 5.45 -7.37 10.79
C GLU A 70 4.56 -6.83 9.66
N MET A 71 3.48 -7.53 9.31
CA MET A 71 2.55 -7.10 8.26
C MET A 71 1.89 -5.75 8.60
N VAL A 72 1.40 -5.59 9.83
CA VAL A 72 0.76 -4.34 10.30
C VAL A 72 1.76 -3.18 10.28
N GLU A 73 3.01 -3.42 10.68
CA GLU A 73 4.06 -2.40 10.65
C GLU A 73 4.41 -1.98 9.21
N ASN A 74 4.51 -2.95 8.29
CA ASN A 74 4.75 -2.65 6.86
C ASN A 74 3.62 -1.79 6.27
N ASP A 75 2.36 -2.14 6.55
CA ASP A 75 1.20 -1.37 6.09
C ASP A 75 1.20 0.06 6.64
N ARG A 76 1.61 0.23 7.91
CA ARG A 76 1.75 1.55 8.52
C ARG A 76 2.82 2.38 7.81
N GLN A 77 3.99 1.78 7.57
CA GLN A 77 5.10 2.44 6.87
C GLN A 77 4.74 2.81 5.43
N GLU A 78 4.03 1.93 4.73
CA GLU A 78 3.53 2.24 3.38
C GLU A 78 2.51 3.38 3.38
N ALA A 79 1.62 3.43 4.37
CA ALA A 79 0.65 4.52 4.50
C ALA A 79 1.34 5.86 4.78
N GLU A 80 2.30 5.89 5.70
CA GLU A 80 3.09 7.09 6.02
C GLU A 80 3.91 7.55 4.81
N HIS A 81 4.53 6.62 4.10
CA HIS A 81 5.27 6.95 2.87
C HIS A 81 4.36 7.56 1.80
N ARG A 82 3.16 7.00 1.61
CA ARG A 82 2.18 7.56 0.65
C ARG A 82 1.73 8.98 1.05
N GLU A 83 1.46 9.21 2.33
CA GLU A 83 1.12 10.56 2.81
C GLU A 83 2.26 11.55 2.58
N PHE A 84 3.49 11.14 2.84
CA PHE A 84 4.67 11.94 2.55
C PHE A 84 4.76 12.28 1.05
N CYS A 85 4.63 11.30 0.16
CA CYS A 85 4.68 11.51 -1.29
C CYS A 85 3.56 12.46 -1.77
N VAL A 86 2.34 12.34 -1.22
CA VAL A 86 1.24 13.28 -1.52
C VAL A 86 1.59 14.69 -1.07
N GLY A 87 2.20 14.84 0.11
CA GLY A 87 2.67 16.14 0.62
C GLY A 87 3.70 16.79 -0.28
N GLU A 88 4.71 16.03 -0.69
CA GLU A 88 5.77 16.49 -1.60
C GLU A 88 5.20 16.90 -2.96
N PHE A 89 4.29 16.11 -3.54
CA PHE A 89 3.68 16.47 -4.82
C PHE A 89 2.84 17.74 -4.73
N LYS A 90 2.05 17.91 -3.68
CA LYS A 90 1.28 19.15 -3.43
C LYS A 90 2.19 20.35 -3.30
N ALA A 91 3.29 20.22 -2.55
CA ALA A 91 4.29 21.29 -2.40
C ALA A 91 4.96 21.62 -3.73
N LEU A 92 5.24 20.61 -4.58
CA LEU A 92 5.76 20.83 -5.92
C LEU A 92 4.79 21.65 -6.78
N VAL A 93 3.50 21.33 -6.75
CA VAL A 93 2.47 22.09 -7.48
C VAL A 93 2.41 23.54 -6.99
N GLU A 94 2.34 23.76 -5.68
CA GLU A 94 2.30 25.11 -5.10
C GLU A 94 3.54 25.93 -5.44
N LYS A 95 4.73 25.31 -5.36
CA LYS A 95 5.99 25.93 -5.76
C LYS A 95 5.95 26.33 -7.25
N THR A 96 5.42 25.47 -8.11
CA THR A 96 5.34 25.74 -9.56
C THR A 96 4.37 26.90 -9.83
N ILE A 97 3.25 26.98 -9.12
CA ILE A 97 2.34 28.12 -9.18
C ILE A 97 3.05 29.41 -8.79
N ALA A 98 3.79 29.39 -7.67
CA ALA A 98 4.55 30.54 -7.19
C ALA A 98 5.67 30.97 -8.15
N LEU A 99 6.23 30.06 -8.94
CA LEU A 99 7.23 30.32 -9.97
C LEU A 99 6.65 30.95 -11.25
N GLY A 100 5.32 31.12 -11.33
CA GLY A 100 4.68 31.86 -12.40
C GLY A 100 3.68 31.07 -13.26
N ALA A 101 3.35 29.82 -12.90
CA ALA A 101 2.31 29.06 -13.59
C ALA A 101 0.93 29.69 -13.45
N GLY A 102 0.69 30.42 -12.35
CA GLY A 102 -0.53 31.18 -12.12
C GLY A 102 -1.69 30.35 -11.58
N ASP A 103 -1.90 29.14 -12.09
CA ASP A 103 -2.94 28.23 -11.65
C ASP A 103 -2.45 26.76 -11.61
N ARG A 104 -3.26 25.89 -10.99
CA ARG A 104 -2.95 24.49 -10.81
C ARG A 104 -2.84 23.72 -12.13
N ALA A 105 -3.73 23.99 -13.09
CA ALA A 105 -3.73 23.28 -14.37
C ALA A 105 -2.47 23.58 -15.18
N THR A 106 -2.04 24.86 -15.19
CA THR A 106 -0.79 25.27 -15.81
C THR A 106 0.42 24.71 -15.08
N ALA A 107 0.40 24.67 -13.74
CA ALA A 107 1.46 24.07 -12.96
C ALA A 107 1.63 22.56 -13.27
N LEU A 108 0.52 21.82 -13.37
CA LEU A 108 0.55 20.41 -13.73
C LEU A 108 1.10 20.19 -15.14
N ARG A 109 0.72 21.03 -16.13
CA ARG A 109 1.34 20.98 -17.47
C ARG A 109 2.84 21.22 -17.44
N TRP A 110 3.31 22.16 -16.61
CA TRP A 110 4.75 22.42 -16.50
C TRP A 110 5.51 21.28 -15.82
N ILE A 111 4.92 20.67 -14.79
CA ILE A 111 5.53 19.52 -14.11
C ILE A 111 5.61 18.32 -15.08
N ALA A 112 4.57 18.09 -15.85
CA ALA A 112 4.47 17.00 -16.81
C ALA A 112 5.13 17.27 -18.19
N GLN A 113 5.73 18.44 -18.41
CA GLN A 113 6.18 18.90 -19.74
C GLN A 113 7.28 18.04 -20.41
N HIS A 114 8.00 17.27 -19.62
CA HIS A 114 9.09 16.41 -20.11
C HIS A 114 8.63 14.96 -20.39
N ASP A 115 7.42 14.63 -20.01
CA ASP A 115 6.84 13.31 -20.21
C ASP A 115 5.99 13.28 -21.48
N ARG A 116 5.94 12.11 -22.10
CA ARG A 116 5.12 11.89 -23.29
C ARG A 116 3.89 11.08 -22.90
N PHE A 117 2.73 11.70 -23.09
CA PHE A 117 1.45 11.11 -22.77
C PHE A 117 0.65 10.82 -24.05
N GLU A 118 0.46 9.57 -24.39
CA GLU A 118 -0.37 9.12 -25.52
C GLU A 118 -1.63 8.40 -25.02
N HIS A 119 -1.52 7.74 -23.86
CA HIS A 119 -2.54 6.88 -23.29
C HIS A 119 -2.72 7.13 -21.79
N GLU A 120 -3.82 6.63 -21.24
CA GLU A 120 -4.11 6.66 -19.79
C GLU A 120 -2.97 6.04 -18.96
N GLN A 121 -2.39 4.95 -19.45
CA GLN A 121 -1.28 4.25 -18.77
C GLN A 121 -0.03 5.13 -18.58
N ASP A 122 0.21 6.06 -19.52
CA ASP A 122 1.35 6.99 -19.40
C ASP A 122 1.11 7.97 -18.24
N VAL A 123 -0.15 8.42 -18.08
CA VAL A 123 -0.55 9.27 -16.96
C VAL A 123 -0.50 8.53 -15.63
N GLU A 124 -0.97 7.28 -15.61
CA GLU A 124 -0.86 6.43 -14.42
C GLU A 124 0.59 6.18 -14.04
N HIS A 125 1.47 5.95 -15.03
CA HIS A 125 2.91 5.76 -14.79
C HIS A 125 3.54 7.01 -14.18
N PHE A 126 3.25 8.19 -14.72
CA PHE A 126 3.70 9.46 -14.14
C PHE A 126 3.27 9.61 -12.67
N VAL A 127 2.00 9.35 -12.38
CA VAL A 127 1.48 9.43 -11.01
C VAL A 127 2.10 8.35 -10.11
N TRP A 128 2.42 7.17 -10.67
CA TRP A 128 3.12 6.09 -9.97
C TRP A 128 4.58 6.46 -9.65
N GLU A 129 5.32 7.10 -10.55
CA GLU A 129 6.69 7.56 -10.32
C GLU A 129 6.78 8.56 -9.16
N HIS A 130 5.70 9.33 -8.93
CA HIS A 130 5.57 10.19 -7.76
C HIS A 130 5.14 9.45 -6.48
N GLY A 131 4.95 8.12 -6.51
CA GLY A 131 4.60 7.30 -5.35
C GLY A 131 3.16 7.45 -4.85
N ILE A 132 2.25 8.03 -5.65
CA ILE A 132 0.92 8.42 -5.20
C ILE A 132 -0.25 7.74 -5.94
N LEU A 133 0.02 6.87 -6.93
CA LEU A 133 -1.04 6.26 -7.75
C LEU A 133 -2.08 5.49 -6.91
N PHE A 134 -1.64 4.74 -5.90
CA PHE A 134 -2.49 3.83 -5.15
C PHE A 134 -3.23 4.49 -3.96
N CYS A 135 -3.45 5.80 -3.99
CA CYS A 135 -4.27 6.52 -3.03
C CYS A 135 -5.37 7.33 -3.71
N ASP A 136 -6.32 7.86 -2.94
CA ASP A 136 -7.44 8.65 -3.47
C ASP A 136 -6.98 9.90 -4.21
N TYR A 137 -5.95 10.57 -3.66
CA TYR A 137 -5.37 11.74 -4.30
C TYR A 137 -4.76 11.41 -5.67
N GLY A 138 -4.00 10.31 -5.77
CA GLY A 138 -3.40 9.88 -7.04
C GLY A 138 -4.44 9.51 -8.09
N ARG A 139 -5.48 8.76 -7.70
CA ARG A 139 -6.59 8.44 -8.61
C ARG A 139 -7.35 9.68 -9.11
N ALA A 140 -7.51 10.67 -8.25
CA ALA A 140 -8.09 11.96 -8.65
C ALA A 140 -7.16 12.74 -9.57
N LEU A 141 -5.85 12.71 -9.31
CA LEU A 141 -4.84 13.38 -10.13
C LEU A 141 -4.74 12.76 -11.54
N VAL A 142 -4.84 11.43 -11.67
CA VAL A 142 -4.89 10.79 -13.01
C VAL A 142 -6.02 11.36 -13.84
N LYS A 143 -7.24 11.45 -13.28
CA LYS A 143 -8.39 12.01 -13.98
C LYS A 143 -8.18 13.48 -14.34
N GLU A 144 -7.66 14.28 -13.40
CA GLU A 144 -7.35 15.69 -13.61
C GLU A 144 -6.32 15.88 -14.73
N LEU A 145 -5.24 15.08 -14.74
CA LEU A 145 -4.22 15.14 -15.78
C LEU A 145 -4.75 14.72 -17.15
N MET A 146 -5.57 13.66 -17.22
CA MET A 146 -6.21 13.24 -18.47
C MET A 146 -7.07 14.35 -19.07
N GLU A 147 -7.84 15.06 -18.23
CA GLU A 147 -8.63 16.21 -18.67
C GLU A 147 -7.73 17.37 -19.16
N ILE A 148 -6.70 17.73 -18.39
CA ILE A 148 -5.76 18.82 -18.69
C ILE A 148 -4.97 18.56 -19.98
N LEU A 149 -4.58 17.31 -20.22
CA LEU A 149 -3.76 16.88 -21.35
C LEU A 149 -4.60 16.38 -22.54
N GLU A 150 -5.94 16.41 -22.42
CA GLU A 150 -6.90 15.96 -23.44
C GLU A 150 -6.72 14.48 -23.86
N ILE A 151 -6.27 13.63 -22.92
CA ILE A 151 -6.07 12.21 -23.14
C ILE A 151 -7.39 11.48 -22.99
N LYS A 152 -7.75 10.69 -24.00
CA LYS A 152 -8.98 9.87 -23.95
C LYS A 152 -8.75 8.62 -23.08
N PRO A 153 -9.75 8.24 -22.26
CA PRO A 153 -9.68 6.98 -21.53
C PRO A 153 -9.53 5.82 -22.52
N GLY A 154 -8.64 4.90 -22.17
CA GLY A 154 -8.45 3.68 -22.96
C GLY A 154 -9.76 2.90 -23.05
N ASN A 155 -10.04 2.30 -24.22
CA ASN A 155 -11.21 1.43 -24.36
C ASN A 155 -10.95 0.17 -23.48
N PRO A 156 -11.77 -0.14 -22.47
CA PRO A 156 -11.63 -1.37 -21.72
C PRO A 156 -11.86 -2.54 -22.69
N TYR A 157 -10.86 -3.43 -22.80
CA TYR A 157 -10.94 -4.65 -23.60
C TYR A 157 -12.08 -5.56 -23.12
#